data_c42b57c45c69f74f8cd6c5e8d759cae9
#
_entry.id   c42b57c45c69f74f8cd6c5e8d759cae9
#
_cell.length_a   1.000
_cell.length_b   1.000
_cell.length_c   1.000
_cell.angle_alpha   90.00
_cell.angle_beta   90.00
_cell.angle_gamma   90.00
#
_symmetry.space_group_name_H-M   'P 1'
#
loop_
_entity.id
_entity.type
_entity.pdbx_description
1 polymer ?
#
loop_
_entity_poly.entity_id
_entity_poly.type
_entity_poly.pdbx_seq_one_letter_code
_entity_poly.pdbx_strand_id
1 'polypeptide(L)'
;TLDITEKYKIPVVKINPLLKQEDYLEMAKYNIPKNDNKIFLSKILKIIKKNTKIVNEEILINEIKQEFKNRIIDDVDYKTTHIKEFINEKSVVVLDEVESWEEAIKISGSLLVDNMYVKTEYIDEMINLVKKYGSYIVIDDGIALPHAGISRNVLKLGVGVLVVKKPVLFSDKKSANIFISFAS
;
A
#
# COMPACT_ATOMS: atom_id res chain seq x y z
N THR A 1 -2.41 49.52 -14.73
CA THR A 1 -2.39 48.04 -15.05
C THR A 1 -1.00 47.46 -14.93
N LEU A 2 0.04 48.21 -15.34
CA LEU A 2 1.46 47.79 -15.19
C LEU A 2 1.88 47.66 -13.72
N ASP A 3 1.38 48.55 -12.86
CA ASP A 3 1.75 48.59 -11.44
C ASP A 3 1.30 47.35 -10.65
N ILE A 4 0.14 46.79 -10.99
CA ILE A 4 -0.38 45.56 -10.36
C ILE A 4 0.44 44.31 -10.82
N THR A 5 0.81 44.27 -12.09
CA THR A 5 1.58 43.15 -12.64
C THR A 5 3.01 43.10 -12.14
N GLU A 6 3.64 44.30 -11.95
CA GLU A 6 4.96 44.39 -11.32
C GLU A 6 4.92 43.97 -9.83
N LYS A 7 3.94 44.53 -9.10
CA LYS A 7 3.77 44.25 -7.66
C LYS A 7 3.58 42.75 -7.35
N TYR A 8 2.82 42.06 -8.18
CA TYR A 8 2.50 40.64 -7.97
C TYR A 8 3.27 39.69 -8.89
N LYS A 9 4.25 40.22 -9.66
CA LYS A 9 5.05 39.43 -10.61
C LYS A 9 4.18 38.61 -11.58
N ILE A 10 3.05 39.15 -11.99
CA ILE A 10 2.14 38.52 -12.93
C ILE A 10 2.74 38.65 -14.34
N PRO A 11 2.98 37.53 -15.05
CA PRO A 11 3.51 37.59 -16.40
C PRO A 11 2.51 38.28 -17.34
N VAL A 12 2.95 39.35 -18.01
CA VAL A 12 2.14 40.05 -19.00
C VAL A 12 2.49 39.55 -20.39
N VAL A 13 1.54 38.92 -21.05
CA VAL A 13 1.67 38.51 -22.44
C VAL A 13 1.12 39.64 -23.34
N LYS A 14 1.96 40.28 -24.13
CA LYS A 14 1.50 41.26 -25.16
C LYS A 14 0.85 40.47 -26.29
N ILE A 15 -0.45 40.68 -26.49
CA ILE A 15 -1.21 40.05 -27.56
C ILE A 15 -0.79 40.67 -28.91
N ASN A 16 -0.28 39.86 -29.82
CA ASN A 16 -0.05 40.25 -31.19
C ASN A 16 -1.27 39.83 -32.04
N PRO A 17 -2.03 40.72 -32.63
CA PRO A 17 -3.26 40.37 -33.37
C PRO A 17 -3.01 39.57 -34.63
N LEU A 18 -1.75 39.40 -35.03
CA LEU A 18 -1.36 38.59 -36.20
C LEU A 18 -1.06 37.10 -35.86
N LEU A 19 -1.00 36.76 -34.57
CA LEU A 19 -0.78 35.38 -34.15
C LEU A 19 -2.10 34.63 -34.02
N LYS A 20 -2.09 33.36 -34.41
CA LYS A 20 -3.22 32.46 -34.22
C LYS A 20 -3.31 31.99 -32.75
N GLN A 21 -4.48 31.54 -32.37
CA GLN A 21 -4.72 31.05 -30.99
C GLN A 21 -3.74 29.93 -30.57
N GLU A 22 -3.36 29.08 -31.53
CA GLU A 22 -2.39 28.01 -31.33
C GLU A 22 -0.99 28.52 -30.98
N ASP A 23 -0.57 29.64 -31.60
CA ASP A 23 0.74 30.26 -31.33
C ASP A 23 0.79 30.84 -29.90
N TYR A 24 -0.33 31.37 -29.40
CA TYR A 24 -0.43 31.84 -28.01
C TYR A 24 -0.33 30.72 -27.00
N LEU A 25 -0.93 29.56 -27.30
CA LEU A 25 -0.83 28.38 -26.45
C LEU A 25 0.61 27.84 -26.42
N GLU A 26 1.31 27.89 -27.53
CA GLU A 26 2.70 27.47 -27.62
C GLU A 26 3.62 28.46 -26.89
N MET A 27 3.43 29.77 -27.07
CA MET A 27 4.16 30.81 -26.32
C MET A 27 3.88 30.75 -24.81
N ALA A 28 2.66 30.44 -24.41
CA ALA A 28 2.30 30.27 -23.00
C ALA A 28 3.05 29.10 -22.35
N LYS A 29 3.33 28.04 -23.11
CA LYS A 29 4.15 26.90 -22.61
C LYS A 29 5.59 27.31 -22.28
N TYR A 30 6.12 28.34 -22.98
CA TYR A 30 7.50 28.82 -22.76
C TYR A 30 7.59 29.96 -21.73
N ASN A 31 6.53 30.75 -21.57
CA ASN A 31 6.53 31.94 -20.70
C ASN A 31 5.82 31.77 -19.37
N ILE A 32 5.12 30.66 -19.15
CA ILE A 32 4.72 30.31 -17.80
C ILE A 32 6.03 29.91 -17.09
N PRO A 33 6.46 30.66 -16.05
CA PRO A 33 7.54 30.15 -15.21
C PRO A 33 7.09 28.76 -14.83
N LYS A 34 7.87 27.74 -15.20
CA LYS A 34 7.69 26.41 -14.62
C LYS A 34 7.81 26.66 -13.14
N ASN A 35 6.66 26.82 -12.49
CA ASN A 35 6.62 26.93 -11.06
C ASN A 35 7.04 25.53 -10.57
N ASP A 36 8.35 25.32 -10.54
CA ASP A 36 9.00 24.14 -9.96
C ASP A 36 8.77 24.16 -8.43
N ASN A 37 7.55 24.50 -8.03
CA ASN A 37 7.09 24.32 -6.66
C ASN A 37 6.99 22.80 -6.41
N LYS A 38 8.18 22.20 -6.40
CA LYS A 38 8.33 20.82 -5.94
C LYS A 38 7.90 20.78 -4.48
N ILE A 39 6.94 19.93 -4.22
CA ILE A 39 6.38 19.76 -2.90
C ILE A 39 7.08 18.56 -2.26
N PHE A 40 7.77 18.80 -1.15
CA PHE A 40 8.44 17.73 -0.41
C PHE A 40 7.41 16.98 0.45
N LEU A 41 7.28 15.68 0.24
CA LEU A 41 6.32 14.83 0.94
C LEU A 41 6.56 14.85 2.45
N SER A 42 7.83 14.83 2.89
CA SER A 42 8.22 14.94 4.30
C SER A 42 7.66 16.19 4.98
N LYS A 43 7.63 17.34 4.27
CA LYS A 43 7.08 18.59 4.80
C LYS A 43 5.56 18.52 4.97
N ILE A 44 4.86 17.94 3.98
CA ILE A 44 3.40 17.75 4.08
C ILE A 44 3.08 16.86 5.27
N LEU A 45 3.71 15.69 5.36
CA LEU A 45 3.49 14.74 6.45
C LEU A 45 3.80 15.37 7.82
N LYS A 46 4.86 16.17 7.92
CA LYS A 46 5.18 16.91 9.15
C LYS A 46 4.07 17.86 9.58
N ILE A 47 3.46 18.58 8.62
CA ILE A 47 2.34 19.50 8.90
C ILE A 47 1.12 18.71 9.35
N ILE A 48 0.77 17.63 8.65
CA ILE A 48 -0.38 16.80 8.98
C ILE A 48 -0.20 16.15 10.36
N LYS A 49 0.94 15.52 10.62
CA LYS A 49 1.26 14.89 11.92
C LYS A 49 1.24 15.87 13.10
N LYS A 50 1.55 17.14 12.86
CA LYS A 50 1.50 18.18 13.92
C LYS A 50 0.06 18.56 14.30
N ASN A 51 -0.87 18.48 13.35
CA ASN A 51 -2.22 19.03 13.53
C ASN A 51 -3.32 17.95 13.64
N THR A 52 -3.00 16.69 13.33
CA THR A 52 -3.97 15.59 13.38
C THR A 52 -3.30 14.24 13.62
N LYS A 53 -4.09 13.27 14.04
CA LYS A 53 -3.65 11.87 14.14
C LYS A 53 -3.94 11.16 12.82
N ILE A 54 -2.90 10.64 12.18
CA ILE A 54 -3.03 9.87 10.96
C ILE A 54 -3.46 8.44 11.33
N VAL A 55 -4.57 7.98 10.75
CA VAL A 55 -5.09 6.62 10.99
C VAL A 55 -4.34 5.60 10.15
N ASN A 56 -4.06 5.94 8.88
CA ASN A 56 -3.27 5.11 7.98
C ASN A 56 -2.35 6.00 7.14
N GLU A 57 -1.06 5.97 7.48
CA GLU A 57 -0.05 6.83 6.85
C GLU A 57 0.24 6.39 5.41
N GLU A 58 0.23 5.10 5.15
CA GLU A 58 0.52 4.55 3.82
C GLU A 58 -0.55 4.95 2.79
N ILE A 59 -1.82 4.82 3.15
CA ILE A 59 -2.93 5.25 2.29
C ILE A 59 -2.82 6.76 2.02
N LEU A 60 -2.62 7.56 3.06
CA LEU A 60 -2.47 9.00 2.93
C LEU A 60 -1.32 9.38 1.99
N ILE A 61 -0.17 8.72 2.12
CA ILE A 61 0.99 8.93 1.27
C ILE A 61 0.67 8.61 -0.19
N ASN A 62 0.01 7.47 -0.43
CA ASN A 62 -0.36 7.05 -1.78
C ASN A 62 -1.36 8.03 -2.42
N GLU A 63 -2.36 8.49 -1.68
CA GLU A 63 -3.30 9.50 -2.15
C GLU A 63 -2.61 10.82 -2.48
N ILE A 64 -1.70 11.31 -1.61
CA ILE A 64 -0.90 12.50 -1.87
C ILE A 64 -0.06 12.33 -3.13
N LYS A 65 0.61 11.19 -3.31
CA LYS A 65 1.40 10.91 -4.51
C LYS A 65 0.56 10.88 -5.77
N GLN A 66 -0.63 10.31 -5.71
CA GLN A 66 -1.55 10.27 -6.86
C GLN A 66 -2.04 11.66 -7.23
N GLU A 67 -2.42 12.48 -6.25
CA GLU A 67 -2.95 13.83 -6.50
C GLU A 67 -1.85 14.77 -7.05
N PHE A 68 -0.66 14.72 -6.50
CA PHE A 68 0.43 15.63 -6.88
C PHE A 68 1.40 15.06 -7.92
N LYS A 69 1.27 13.79 -8.34
CA LYS A 69 2.06 13.09 -9.39
C LYS A 69 3.48 13.66 -9.65
N ASN A 70 3.61 14.50 -10.68
CA ASN A 70 4.91 15.04 -11.12
C ASN A 70 5.44 16.23 -10.29
N ARG A 71 4.70 16.66 -9.26
CA ARG A 71 5.04 17.82 -8.42
C ARG A 71 5.55 17.43 -7.04
N ILE A 72 5.29 16.20 -6.61
CA ILE A 72 5.74 15.69 -5.31
C ILE A 72 7.17 15.15 -5.41
N ILE A 73 8.01 15.53 -4.46
CA ILE A 73 9.30 14.87 -4.23
C ILE A 73 9.10 13.93 -3.05
N ASP A 74 9.32 12.65 -3.30
CA ASP A 74 9.33 11.64 -2.27
C ASP A 74 10.71 11.66 -1.59
N ASP A 75 10.81 12.46 -0.56
CA ASP A 75 11.99 12.62 0.29
C ASP A 75 11.79 11.95 1.67
N VAL A 76 10.75 11.12 1.78
CA VAL A 76 10.48 10.38 3.00
C VAL A 76 11.31 9.11 2.97
N ASP A 77 12.19 9.00 3.96
CA ASP A 77 12.89 7.75 4.22
C ASP A 77 11.88 6.77 4.85
N TYR A 78 11.25 5.98 3.98
CA TYR A 78 10.38 4.91 4.43
C TYR A 78 11.29 3.87 5.07
N LYS A 79 11.13 3.64 6.36
CA LYS A 79 11.56 2.36 6.92
C LYS A 79 10.80 1.28 6.17
N THR A 80 11.40 0.79 5.10
CA THR A 80 10.91 -0.41 4.43
C THR A 80 10.98 -1.54 5.45
N THR A 81 9.85 -1.81 6.07
CA THR A 81 9.75 -2.93 6.98
C THR A 81 9.82 -4.19 6.13
N HIS A 82 10.92 -4.89 6.22
CA HIS A 82 11.10 -6.12 5.47
C HIS A 82 10.40 -7.27 6.19
N ILE A 83 9.77 -8.16 5.43
CA ILE A 83 9.10 -9.35 5.97
C ILE A 83 10.03 -10.15 6.90
N LYS A 84 11.32 -10.16 6.63
CA LYS A 84 12.35 -10.80 7.47
C LYS A 84 12.39 -10.30 8.91
N GLU A 85 11.90 -9.08 9.17
CA GLU A 85 11.87 -8.49 10.53
C GLU A 85 10.78 -9.14 11.40
N PHE A 86 9.78 -9.79 10.76
CA PHE A 86 8.70 -10.51 11.42
C PHE A 86 8.96 -12.02 11.48
N ILE A 87 9.93 -12.53 10.72
CA ILE A 87 10.23 -13.97 10.69
C ILE A 87 11.20 -14.31 11.81
N ASN A 88 10.74 -15.18 12.70
CA ASN A 88 11.51 -15.78 13.79
C ASN A 88 11.01 -17.21 14.04
N GLU A 89 11.64 -17.94 14.96
CA GLU A 89 11.28 -19.34 15.25
C GLU A 89 9.81 -19.54 15.67
N LYS A 90 9.18 -18.51 16.25
CA LYS A 90 7.77 -18.57 16.68
C LYS A 90 6.79 -18.20 15.57
N SER A 91 7.26 -17.67 14.45
CA SER A 91 6.42 -17.26 13.33
C SER A 91 6.44 -18.24 12.17
N VAL A 92 7.18 -19.35 12.28
CA VAL A 92 7.33 -20.34 11.21
C VAL A 92 7.05 -21.74 11.74
N VAL A 93 6.26 -22.51 11.00
CA VAL A 93 6.04 -23.93 11.24
C VAL A 93 6.17 -24.71 9.93
N VAL A 94 6.76 -25.91 10.01
CA VAL A 94 6.91 -26.81 8.87
C VAL A 94 6.22 -28.14 9.20
N LEU A 95 5.32 -28.57 8.32
CA LEU A 95 4.57 -29.82 8.45
C LEU A 95 4.72 -30.68 7.20
N ASP A 96 4.51 -31.97 7.35
CA ASP A 96 4.52 -32.91 6.21
C ASP A 96 3.24 -32.73 5.37
N GLU A 97 2.09 -32.69 6.02
CA GLU A 97 0.78 -32.53 5.39
C GLU A 97 -0.21 -31.81 6.32
N VAL A 98 -1.29 -31.31 5.74
CA VAL A 98 -2.49 -30.82 6.42
C VAL A 98 -3.73 -31.37 5.69
N GLU A 99 -4.87 -31.44 6.38
CA GLU A 99 -6.08 -32.05 5.83
C GLU A 99 -6.75 -31.20 4.75
N SER A 100 -6.67 -29.86 4.89
CA SER A 100 -7.38 -28.93 4.02
C SER A 100 -6.71 -27.54 3.98
N TRP A 101 -7.14 -26.71 3.03
CA TRP A 101 -6.71 -25.31 2.97
C TRP A 101 -7.22 -24.51 4.17
N GLU A 102 -8.39 -24.83 4.73
CA GLU A 102 -8.90 -24.23 5.96
C GLU A 102 -7.95 -24.49 7.13
N GLU A 103 -7.48 -25.72 7.25
CA GLU A 103 -6.51 -26.08 8.29
C GLU A 103 -5.18 -25.35 8.10
N ALA A 104 -4.70 -25.26 6.86
CA ALA A 104 -3.49 -24.50 6.55
C ALA A 104 -3.61 -23.01 6.97
N ILE A 105 -4.76 -22.39 6.70
CA ILE A 105 -5.03 -21.01 7.15
C ILE A 105 -5.13 -20.93 8.67
N LYS A 106 -5.77 -21.89 9.34
CA LYS A 106 -5.84 -21.92 10.80
C LYS A 106 -4.46 -22.01 11.43
N ILE A 107 -3.60 -22.88 10.93
CA ILE A 107 -2.25 -23.06 11.47
C ILE A 107 -1.42 -21.80 11.25
N SER A 108 -1.35 -21.29 10.03
CA SER A 108 -0.58 -20.06 9.74
C SER A 108 -1.15 -18.82 10.46
N GLY A 109 -2.48 -18.76 10.62
CA GLY A 109 -3.16 -17.71 11.38
C GLY A 109 -2.95 -17.82 12.89
N SER A 110 -2.86 -19.05 13.45
CA SER A 110 -2.56 -19.23 14.87
C SER A 110 -1.20 -18.65 15.24
N LEU A 111 -0.22 -18.71 14.34
CA LEU A 111 1.07 -18.06 14.57
C LEU A 111 0.94 -16.54 14.73
N LEU A 112 -0.02 -15.91 14.06
CA LEU A 112 -0.32 -14.49 14.26
C LEU A 112 -0.95 -14.25 15.64
N VAL A 113 -1.84 -15.14 16.10
CA VAL A 113 -2.50 -15.06 17.41
C VAL A 113 -1.48 -15.26 18.54
N ASP A 114 -0.66 -16.29 18.45
CA ASP A 114 0.36 -16.66 19.45
C ASP A 114 1.39 -15.55 19.64
N ASN A 115 1.70 -14.81 18.58
CA ASN A 115 2.58 -13.64 18.61
C ASN A 115 1.84 -12.33 18.93
N MET A 116 0.54 -12.38 19.27
CA MET A 116 -0.29 -11.22 19.59
C MET A 116 -0.32 -10.15 18.46
N TYR A 117 -0.31 -10.59 17.21
CA TYR A 117 -0.49 -9.71 16.06
C TYR A 117 -1.95 -9.49 15.75
N VAL A 118 -2.80 -10.53 15.99
CA VAL A 118 -4.24 -10.48 15.78
C VAL A 118 -4.98 -11.16 16.92
N LYS A 119 -6.30 -10.93 16.98
CA LYS A 119 -7.22 -11.74 17.79
C LYS A 119 -7.61 -13.01 17.06
N THR A 120 -8.10 -14.02 17.78
CA THR A 120 -8.48 -15.33 17.23
C THR A 120 -9.51 -15.23 16.10
N GLU A 121 -10.45 -14.29 16.20
CA GLU A 121 -11.51 -14.07 15.22
C GLU A 121 -10.99 -13.69 13.83
N TYR A 122 -9.77 -13.18 13.75
CA TYR A 122 -9.13 -12.86 12.46
C TYR A 122 -8.92 -14.09 11.57
N ILE A 123 -8.72 -15.25 12.17
CA ILE A 123 -8.58 -16.52 11.45
C ILE A 123 -9.88 -16.85 10.69
N ASP A 124 -11.02 -16.69 11.36
CA ASP A 124 -12.32 -16.93 10.74
C ASP A 124 -12.61 -15.91 9.63
N GLU A 125 -12.18 -14.66 9.79
CA GLU A 125 -12.28 -13.64 8.73
C GLU A 125 -11.51 -14.07 7.48
N MET A 126 -10.27 -14.55 7.60
CA MET A 126 -9.47 -15.04 6.48
C MET A 126 -10.14 -16.22 5.77
N ILE A 127 -10.62 -17.22 6.54
CA ILE A 127 -11.30 -18.39 6.01
C ILE A 127 -12.59 -18.01 5.28
N ASN A 128 -13.40 -17.12 5.87
CA ASN A 128 -14.66 -16.69 5.28
C ASN A 128 -14.44 -15.94 3.96
N LEU A 129 -13.36 -15.15 3.85
CA LEU A 129 -13.02 -14.50 2.59
C LEU A 129 -12.66 -15.48 1.49
N VAL A 130 -11.90 -16.54 1.81
CA VAL A 130 -11.59 -17.60 0.83
C VAL A 130 -12.86 -18.37 0.44
N LYS A 131 -13.74 -18.67 1.39
CA LYS A 131 -15.05 -19.30 1.07
C LYS A 131 -15.90 -18.43 0.13
N LYS A 132 -15.85 -17.11 0.31
CA LYS A 132 -16.64 -16.17 -0.49
C LYS A 132 -16.05 -15.88 -1.87
N TYR A 133 -14.73 -15.76 -1.97
CA TYR A 133 -14.05 -15.28 -3.18
C TYR A 133 -13.18 -16.32 -3.87
N GLY A 134 -13.16 -17.58 -3.38
CA GLY A 134 -12.30 -18.64 -3.91
C GLY A 134 -10.85 -18.49 -3.45
N SER A 135 -9.94 -19.14 -4.15
CA SER A 135 -8.51 -19.14 -3.83
C SER A 135 -7.76 -17.87 -4.26
N TYR A 136 -8.38 -16.70 -4.10
CA TYR A 136 -7.76 -15.41 -4.44
C TYR A 136 -6.42 -15.17 -3.74
N ILE A 137 -6.22 -15.82 -2.58
CA ILE A 137 -4.99 -15.74 -1.79
C ILE A 137 -3.81 -16.47 -2.43
N VAL A 138 -4.04 -17.37 -3.40
CA VAL A 138 -2.96 -18.06 -4.13
C VAL A 138 -2.46 -17.11 -5.22
N ILE A 139 -1.30 -16.51 -4.97
CA ILE A 139 -0.72 -15.46 -5.79
C ILE A 139 0.25 -15.99 -6.84
N ASP A 140 0.86 -17.16 -6.58
CA ASP A 140 1.80 -17.81 -7.47
C ASP A 140 1.76 -19.31 -7.22
N ASP A 141 2.42 -20.10 -8.08
CA ASP A 141 2.49 -21.54 -7.95
C ASP A 141 3.14 -21.92 -6.60
N GLY A 142 2.38 -22.60 -5.78
CA GLY A 142 2.81 -23.03 -4.45
C GLY A 142 2.77 -21.97 -3.35
N ILE A 143 2.36 -20.71 -3.60
CA ILE A 143 2.36 -19.64 -2.60
C ILE A 143 0.96 -19.07 -2.37
N ALA A 144 0.51 -19.11 -1.13
CA ALA A 144 -0.72 -18.48 -0.67
C ALA A 144 -0.41 -17.38 0.36
N LEU A 145 -1.15 -16.26 0.28
CA LEU A 145 -1.08 -15.14 1.21
C LEU A 145 -2.43 -14.96 1.94
N PRO A 146 -2.72 -15.78 2.96
CA PRO A 146 -3.93 -15.59 3.77
C PRO A 146 -3.91 -14.24 4.46
N HIS A 147 -4.97 -13.44 4.24
CA HIS A 147 -5.18 -12.17 4.89
C HIS A 147 -6.66 -11.82 4.91
N ALA A 148 -7.06 -10.99 5.83
CA ALA A 148 -8.34 -10.32 5.82
C ALA A 148 -8.11 -8.82 5.56
N GLY A 149 -9.15 -8.12 5.13
CA GLY A 149 -9.09 -6.68 4.93
C GLY A 149 -8.92 -5.92 6.26
N ILE A 150 -9.16 -4.61 6.23
CA ILE A 150 -9.10 -3.77 7.44
C ILE A 150 -10.04 -4.35 8.50
N SER A 151 -9.45 -4.82 9.61
CA SER A 151 -10.18 -5.45 10.69
C SER A 151 -9.77 -4.88 12.05
N ARG A 152 -10.77 -4.72 12.94
CA ARG A 152 -10.54 -4.38 14.37
C ARG A 152 -9.84 -5.51 15.14
N ASN A 153 -9.71 -6.66 14.53
CA ASN A 153 -9.04 -7.83 15.10
C ASN A 153 -7.53 -7.85 14.82
N VAL A 154 -7.03 -6.91 14.03
CA VAL A 154 -5.60 -6.65 13.87
C VAL A 154 -5.12 -5.76 15.02
N LEU A 155 -4.10 -6.22 15.75
CA LEU A 155 -3.50 -5.51 16.87
C LEU A 155 -2.22 -4.79 16.47
N LYS A 156 -1.43 -5.41 15.59
CA LYS A 156 -0.19 -4.87 15.03
C LYS A 156 0.23 -5.64 13.79
N LEU A 157 1.13 -5.09 13.00
CA LEU A 157 1.71 -5.78 11.86
C LEU A 157 2.39 -7.08 12.28
N GLY A 158 2.21 -8.13 11.50
CA GLY A 158 2.81 -9.41 11.80
C GLY A 158 2.67 -10.43 10.67
N VAL A 159 3.50 -11.47 10.76
CA VAL A 159 3.57 -12.56 9.76
C VAL A 159 3.59 -13.91 10.48
N GLY A 160 2.82 -14.86 9.94
CA GLY A 160 2.86 -16.27 10.31
C GLY A 160 3.06 -17.13 9.06
N VAL A 161 4.04 -18.01 9.06
CA VAL A 161 4.42 -18.82 7.90
C VAL A 161 4.23 -20.30 8.18
N LEU A 162 3.43 -20.97 7.37
CA LEU A 162 3.32 -22.42 7.32
C LEU A 162 3.95 -22.91 6.02
N VAL A 163 4.85 -23.87 6.13
CA VAL A 163 5.37 -24.64 4.99
C VAL A 163 4.86 -26.06 5.10
N VAL A 164 4.25 -26.55 4.02
CA VAL A 164 3.72 -27.93 3.94
C VAL A 164 4.44 -28.66 2.82
N LYS A 165 4.98 -29.84 3.08
CA LYS A 165 5.70 -30.61 2.05
C LYS A 165 4.75 -31.11 0.95
N LYS A 166 3.54 -31.53 1.31
CA LYS A 166 2.51 -31.98 0.38
C LYS A 166 1.64 -30.79 -0.03
N PRO A 167 1.47 -30.54 -1.34
CA PRO A 167 0.66 -29.43 -1.80
C PRO A 167 -0.78 -29.49 -1.29
N VAL A 168 -1.28 -28.38 -0.80
CA VAL A 168 -2.67 -28.21 -0.32
C VAL A 168 -3.52 -27.71 -1.47
N LEU A 169 -4.55 -28.47 -1.84
CA LEU A 169 -5.43 -28.16 -2.95
C LEU A 169 -6.58 -27.25 -2.52
N PHE A 170 -6.92 -26.31 -3.38
CA PHE A 170 -8.12 -25.48 -3.31
C PHE A 170 -9.19 -26.01 -4.28
N SER A 171 -10.45 -25.63 -4.06
CA SER A 171 -11.59 -26.12 -4.84
C SER A 171 -11.50 -25.80 -6.34
N ASP A 172 -10.81 -24.74 -6.73
CA ASP A 172 -10.57 -24.30 -8.10
C ASP A 172 -9.28 -24.85 -8.74
N LYS A 173 -8.76 -25.96 -8.19
CA LYS A 173 -7.56 -26.69 -8.63
C LYS A 173 -6.23 -25.96 -8.44
N LYS A 174 -6.22 -24.78 -7.82
CA LYS A 174 -4.96 -24.18 -7.37
C LYS A 174 -4.40 -24.92 -6.17
N SER A 175 -3.10 -24.82 -5.97
CA SER A 175 -2.43 -25.44 -4.82
C SER A 175 -1.41 -24.50 -4.20
N ALA A 176 -1.12 -24.72 -2.91
CA ALA A 176 -0.05 -24.01 -2.22
C ALA A 176 0.68 -24.95 -1.24
N ASN A 177 1.98 -24.69 -1.12
CA ASN A 177 2.88 -25.34 -0.16
C ASN A 177 3.30 -24.37 0.94
N ILE A 178 3.29 -23.07 0.65
CA ILE A 178 3.73 -21.99 1.54
C ILE A 178 2.53 -21.07 1.78
N PHE A 179 2.15 -20.95 3.03
CA PHE A 179 1.08 -20.07 3.49
C PHE A 179 1.72 -18.97 4.33
N ILE A 180 1.71 -17.74 3.82
CA ILE A 180 2.23 -16.57 4.51
C ILE A 180 1.02 -15.74 4.95
N SER A 181 0.52 -15.99 6.15
CA SER A 181 -0.54 -15.19 6.75
C SER A 181 0.03 -13.90 7.30
N PHE A 182 -0.65 -12.79 7.05
CA PHE A 182 -0.22 -11.51 7.61
C PHE A 182 -1.39 -10.67 8.12
N ALA A 183 -1.03 -9.89 9.13
CA ALA A 183 -1.85 -8.88 9.76
C ALA A 183 -1.35 -7.50 9.30
N SER A 184 -2.23 -6.68 8.69
CA SER A 184 -1.90 -5.34 8.22
C SER A 184 -3.05 -4.36 8.44
#